data_7591d7f1dc0312d8fe37431498faf2d9
#
_entry.id   7591d7f1dc0312d8fe37431498faf2d9
#
_cell.length_a   1.000
_cell.length_b   1.000
_cell.length_c   1.000
_cell.angle_alpha   90.00
_cell.angle_beta   90.00
_cell.angle_gamma   90.00
#
_symmetry.space_group_name_H-M   'P 1'
#
loop_
_entity.id
_entity.type
_entity.pdbx_description
1 polymer ?
#
loop_
_entity_poly.entity_id
_entity_poly.type
_entity_poly.pdbx_seq_one_letter_code
_entity_poly.pdbx_strand_id
1 'polypeptide(L)'
;MQYNTEDSVKYHYGAFPPKEIDYSLFISELLSATDALARYDQMLKNMHNNEILLAPMRNREALLSSRIEGTISTMDEIMQYEADDDGTTSVQAKSDVIEIVLYQRALKNAQQVLDSGYQLTVNFIKQLHQQLLYAGRGASKSPGEFKTIQNYLADKTRRKVEYVPISPEHLQEGLDKLMHFISDSSLPSLVKTAIIHLEFEALHPFQDGNGQIGRMLITLHLWMEKMLSQPYFYISDYFDQNKELYIKAMRNVSKTGDWNEWIRFFLEAVNAQAISNLEISEEIHNLYEEMKSEFV
;
A
#
# COMPACT_ATOMS: atom_id res chain seq x y z
N MET A 1 -9.17 -3.45 -29.33
CA MET A 1 -7.82 -3.95 -29.66
C MET A 1 -7.57 -5.19 -28.84
N GLN A 2 -7.19 -6.29 -29.48
CA GLN A 2 -6.88 -7.53 -28.78
C GLN A 2 -5.40 -7.46 -28.36
N TYR A 3 -5.14 -7.53 -27.06
CA TYR A 3 -3.78 -7.58 -26.54
C TYR A 3 -3.23 -9.00 -26.72
N ASN A 4 -1.96 -9.12 -27.12
CA ASN A 4 -1.28 -10.42 -27.10
C ASN A 4 -0.92 -10.78 -25.67
N THR A 5 -1.43 -11.93 -25.19
CA THR A 5 -1.21 -12.47 -23.83
C THR A 5 -0.36 -13.75 -23.82
N GLU A 6 0.17 -14.21 -24.97
CA GLU A 6 0.87 -15.51 -25.07
C GLU A 6 2.11 -15.58 -24.16
N ASP A 7 2.89 -14.48 -24.11
CA ASP A 7 4.11 -14.40 -23.30
C ASP A 7 3.88 -13.75 -21.93
N SER A 8 2.64 -13.47 -21.53
CA SER A 8 2.36 -12.79 -20.26
C SER A 8 2.46 -13.76 -19.07
N VAL A 9 2.91 -13.22 -17.94
CA VAL A 9 2.81 -13.94 -16.67
C VAL A 9 1.34 -13.99 -16.27
N LYS A 10 0.88 -15.14 -15.80
CA LYS A 10 -0.52 -15.35 -15.38
C LYS A 10 -0.56 -15.54 -13.86
N TYR A 11 -1.73 -15.28 -13.27
CA TYR A 11 -1.97 -15.56 -11.87
C TYR A 11 -1.61 -17.02 -11.51
N HIS A 12 -1.04 -17.20 -10.35
CA HIS A 12 -0.47 -18.46 -9.85
C HIS A 12 -1.53 -19.39 -9.22
N TYR A 13 -2.50 -19.81 -9.99
CA TYR A 13 -3.56 -20.73 -9.55
C TYR A 13 -3.01 -21.93 -8.76
N GLY A 14 -3.52 -22.16 -7.54
CA GLY A 14 -3.15 -23.28 -6.69
C GLY A 14 -1.83 -23.13 -5.92
N ALA A 15 -1.12 -22.01 -6.06
CA ALA A 15 0.12 -21.72 -5.34
C ALA A 15 -0.07 -20.78 -4.13
N PHE A 16 -1.29 -20.32 -3.86
CA PHE A 16 -1.63 -19.55 -2.66
C PHE A 16 -2.56 -20.37 -1.75
N PRO A 17 -2.35 -20.37 -0.42
CA PRO A 17 -1.17 -19.82 0.27
C PRO A 17 0.11 -20.62 -0.01
N PRO A 18 1.32 -20.02 0.22
CA PRO A 18 2.56 -20.75 0.05
C PRO A 18 2.59 -22.01 0.93
N LYS A 19 2.99 -23.14 0.32
CA LYS A 19 3.07 -24.43 1.03
C LYS A 19 4.35 -24.57 1.83
N GLU A 20 5.43 -24.00 1.33
CA GLU A 20 6.77 -24.06 1.92
C GLU A 20 7.37 -22.65 1.93
N ILE A 21 7.96 -22.28 3.05
CA ILE A 21 8.70 -21.05 3.27
C ILE A 21 10.04 -21.41 3.89
N ASP A 22 11.13 -21.13 3.20
CA ASP A 22 12.47 -21.37 3.69
C ASP A 22 13.02 -20.12 4.39
N TYR A 23 12.83 -20.04 5.69
CA TYR A 23 13.32 -18.93 6.52
C TYR A 23 14.83 -18.73 6.47
N SER A 24 15.62 -19.78 6.14
CA SER A 24 17.07 -19.67 6.06
C SER A 24 17.53 -18.68 4.98
N LEU A 25 16.68 -18.42 3.98
CA LEU A 25 16.96 -17.50 2.87
C LEU A 25 16.78 -16.01 3.20
N PHE A 26 16.10 -15.69 4.32
CA PHE A 26 15.80 -14.31 4.68
C PHE A 26 15.68 -14.04 6.19
N ILE A 27 16.19 -14.93 7.03
CA ILE A 27 16.10 -14.75 8.49
C ILE A 27 16.83 -13.48 8.96
N SER A 28 17.94 -13.14 8.32
CA SER A 28 18.69 -11.89 8.62
C SER A 28 17.84 -10.66 8.33
N GLU A 29 17.19 -10.62 7.18
CA GLU A 29 16.31 -9.53 6.75
C GLU A 29 15.07 -9.44 7.66
N LEU A 30 14.53 -10.58 8.09
CA LEU A 30 13.40 -10.62 9.03
C LEU A 30 13.75 -9.99 10.38
N LEU A 31 14.91 -10.35 10.93
CA LEU A 31 15.40 -9.80 12.20
C LEU A 31 15.68 -8.29 12.06
N SER A 32 16.36 -7.87 11.00
CA SER A 32 16.67 -6.46 10.75
C SER A 32 15.41 -5.61 10.56
N ALA A 33 14.46 -6.08 9.76
CA ALA A 33 13.20 -5.40 9.55
C ALA A 33 12.36 -5.28 10.83
N THR A 34 12.35 -6.34 11.65
CA THR A 34 11.64 -6.35 12.93
C THR A 34 12.24 -5.33 13.90
N ASP A 35 13.58 -5.29 14.03
CA ASP A 35 14.28 -4.33 14.90
C ASP A 35 14.07 -2.89 14.43
N ALA A 36 14.24 -2.61 13.12
CA ALA A 36 14.05 -1.27 12.57
C ALA A 36 12.61 -0.77 12.76
N LEU A 37 11.62 -1.63 12.51
CA LEU A 37 10.21 -1.29 12.69
C LEU A 37 9.88 -1.03 14.16
N ALA A 38 10.45 -1.81 15.09
CA ALA A 38 10.24 -1.62 16.53
C ALA A 38 10.85 -0.31 17.03
N ARG A 39 12.01 0.09 16.53
CA ARG A 39 12.63 1.39 16.84
C ARG A 39 11.77 2.54 16.32
N TYR A 40 11.29 2.44 15.11
CA TYR A 40 10.38 3.44 14.54
C TYR A 40 9.08 3.54 15.34
N ASP A 41 8.46 2.41 15.71
CA ASP A 41 7.26 2.40 16.55
C ASP A 41 7.51 3.00 17.94
N GLN A 42 8.69 2.78 18.54
CA GLN A 42 9.05 3.42 19.80
C GLN A 42 9.16 4.95 19.66
N MET A 43 9.67 5.44 18.53
CA MET A 43 9.69 6.88 18.23
C MET A 43 8.27 7.44 18.14
N LEU A 44 7.36 6.74 17.41
CA LEU A 44 5.96 7.14 17.34
C LEU A 44 5.28 7.23 18.70
N LYS A 45 5.58 6.30 19.63
CA LYS A 45 5.03 6.31 20.99
C LYS A 45 5.52 7.51 21.82
N ASN A 46 6.73 7.98 21.56
CA ASN A 46 7.33 9.09 22.28
C ASN A 46 6.91 10.47 21.75
N MET A 47 6.41 10.54 20.52
CA MET A 47 5.95 11.79 19.92
C MET A 47 4.59 12.20 20.46
N HIS A 48 4.43 13.48 20.79
CA HIS A 48 3.15 14.09 21.07
C HIS A 48 2.54 14.67 19.79
N ASN A 49 1.20 14.57 19.62
CA ASN A 49 0.49 15.10 18.45
C ASN A 49 0.92 14.49 17.11
N ASN A 50 1.15 13.18 17.07
CA ASN A 50 1.57 12.44 15.87
C ASN A 50 0.72 12.75 14.63
N GLU A 51 -0.58 12.92 14.78
CA GLU A 51 -1.47 13.21 13.66
C GLU A 51 -1.09 14.49 12.92
N ILE A 52 -0.69 15.52 13.64
CA ILE A 52 -0.28 16.83 13.07
C ILE A 52 1.16 16.74 12.56
N LEU A 53 2.08 16.24 13.40
CA LEU A 53 3.49 16.23 13.08
C LEU A 53 3.84 15.29 11.92
N LEU A 54 3.10 14.18 11.77
CA LEU A 54 3.34 13.21 10.70
C LEU A 54 2.45 13.44 9.46
N ALA A 55 1.64 14.50 9.42
CA ALA A 55 0.85 14.84 8.24
C ALA A 55 1.71 14.97 6.95
N PRO A 56 2.91 15.59 6.96
CA PRO A 56 3.77 15.63 5.78
C PRO A 56 4.18 14.25 5.27
N MET A 57 4.45 13.29 6.17
CA MET A 57 4.80 11.91 5.78
C MET A 57 3.60 11.20 5.16
N ARG A 58 2.39 11.38 5.68
CA ARG A 58 1.16 10.85 5.10
C ARG A 58 0.90 11.44 3.71
N ASN A 59 1.13 12.73 3.54
CA ASN A 59 0.99 13.41 2.26
C ASN A 59 1.99 12.87 1.25
N ARG A 60 3.24 12.65 1.68
CA ARG A 60 4.29 12.03 0.86
C ARG A 60 3.92 10.60 0.44
N GLU A 61 3.40 9.77 1.37
CA GLU A 61 2.93 8.42 1.04
C GLU A 61 1.85 8.44 -0.04
N ALA A 62 0.82 9.29 0.11
CA ALA A 62 -0.25 9.41 -0.86
C ALA A 62 0.26 9.83 -2.23
N LEU A 63 1.19 10.79 -2.29
CA LEU A 63 1.84 11.24 -3.52
C LEU A 63 2.62 10.12 -4.19
N LEU A 64 3.49 9.43 -3.44
CA LEU A 64 4.36 8.39 -3.98
C LEU A 64 3.59 7.14 -4.38
N SER A 65 2.61 6.74 -3.58
CA SER A 65 1.71 5.64 -3.91
C SER A 65 0.96 5.90 -5.23
N SER A 66 0.46 7.11 -5.43
CA SER A 66 -0.20 7.50 -6.68
C SER A 66 0.79 7.60 -7.85
N ARG A 67 2.03 8.04 -7.60
CA ARG A 67 3.09 8.12 -8.63
C ARG A 67 3.51 6.75 -9.16
N ILE A 68 3.53 5.72 -8.33
CA ILE A 68 3.76 4.34 -8.77
C ILE A 68 2.74 3.94 -9.84
N GLU A 69 1.49 4.39 -9.72
CA GLU A 69 0.41 4.15 -10.68
C GLU A 69 0.44 5.10 -11.90
N GLY A 70 1.37 6.05 -11.94
CA GLY A 70 1.55 6.98 -13.05
C GLY A 70 0.83 8.32 -12.91
N THR A 71 0.38 8.69 -11.71
CA THR A 71 -0.15 10.00 -11.38
C THR A 71 0.98 11.02 -11.25
N ILE A 72 0.80 12.24 -11.76
CA ILE A 72 1.81 13.30 -11.75
C ILE A 72 1.27 14.51 -11.00
N SER A 73 1.71 14.69 -9.75
CA SER A 73 1.42 15.89 -8.93
C SER A 73 2.63 16.23 -8.06
N THR A 74 2.65 17.45 -7.56
CA THR A 74 3.67 17.94 -6.62
C THR A 74 3.09 18.12 -5.21
N MET A 75 3.95 18.13 -4.20
CA MET A 75 3.54 18.39 -2.83
C MET A 75 2.89 19.78 -2.67
N ASP A 76 3.42 20.79 -3.37
CA ASP A 76 2.89 22.14 -3.34
C ASP A 76 1.45 22.22 -3.88
N GLU A 77 1.15 21.49 -4.96
CA GLU A 77 -0.22 21.42 -5.52
C GLU A 77 -1.21 20.79 -4.52
N ILE A 78 -0.78 19.80 -3.76
CA ILE A 78 -1.59 19.15 -2.71
C ILE A 78 -1.85 20.13 -1.56
N MET A 79 -0.79 20.78 -1.06
CA MET A 79 -0.91 21.74 0.04
C MET A 79 -1.79 22.95 -0.32
N GLN A 80 -1.66 23.46 -1.55
CA GLN A 80 -2.54 24.52 -2.05
C GLN A 80 -4.01 24.08 -2.08
N TYR A 81 -4.28 22.88 -2.58
CA TYR A 81 -5.65 22.36 -2.62
C TYR A 81 -6.25 22.16 -1.22
N GLU A 82 -5.47 21.65 -0.26
CA GLU A 82 -5.91 21.50 1.13
C GLU A 82 -6.15 22.86 1.81
N ALA A 83 -5.35 23.88 1.48
CA ALA A 83 -5.53 25.23 2.01
C ALA A 83 -6.73 25.96 1.40
N ASP A 84 -7.10 25.67 0.16
CA ASP A 84 -8.21 26.29 -0.57
C ASP A 84 -9.59 25.66 -0.26
N ASP A 85 -9.66 24.62 0.55
CA ASP A 85 -10.92 23.91 0.92
C ASP A 85 -11.92 24.80 1.71
N ASP A 86 -11.53 26.05 2.03
CA ASP A 86 -12.39 27.09 2.60
C ASP A 86 -13.41 27.70 1.61
N GLY A 87 -13.46 27.22 0.37
CA GLY A 87 -14.49 27.58 -0.62
C GLY A 87 -14.34 29.00 -1.23
N THR A 88 -13.21 29.68 -1.08
CA THR A 88 -12.99 31.03 -1.54
C THR A 88 -12.24 31.18 -2.85
N THR A 89 -11.56 30.17 -3.32
CA THR A 89 -10.83 30.18 -4.60
C THR A 89 -11.23 29.00 -5.49
N SER A 90 -11.74 29.34 -6.69
CA SER A 90 -12.09 28.37 -7.73
C SER A 90 -10.83 27.87 -8.48
N VAL A 91 -9.87 27.29 -7.78
CA VAL A 91 -8.80 26.54 -8.43
C VAL A 91 -9.39 25.18 -8.78
N GLN A 92 -9.62 24.95 -10.07
CA GLN A 92 -9.99 23.64 -10.58
C GLN A 92 -8.82 22.71 -10.33
N ALA A 93 -8.85 21.98 -9.21
CA ALA A 93 -7.80 21.03 -8.86
C ALA A 93 -7.62 20.03 -10.00
N LYS A 94 -6.37 19.77 -10.37
CA LYS A 94 -6.07 18.69 -11.30
C LYS A 94 -6.61 17.39 -10.73
N SER A 95 -7.13 16.51 -11.58
CA SER A 95 -7.67 15.20 -11.21
C SER A 95 -6.69 14.40 -10.34
N ASP A 96 -5.40 14.57 -10.56
CA ASP A 96 -4.31 13.91 -9.87
C ASP A 96 -4.22 14.36 -8.40
N VAL A 97 -4.40 15.64 -8.11
CA VAL A 97 -4.44 16.17 -6.73
C VAL A 97 -5.62 15.61 -5.95
N ILE A 98 -6.78 15.53 -6.60
CA ILE A 98 -7.99 14.94 -6.00
C ILE A 98 -7.73 13.47 -5.59
N GLU A 99 -7.09 12.68 -6.44
CA GLU A 99 -6.74 11.27 -6.13
C GLU A 99 -5.86 11.16 -4.88
N ILE A 100 -4.88 12.04 -4.72
CA ILE A 100 -3.97 12.03 -3.57
C ILE A 100 -4.72 12.40 -2.27
N VAL A 101 -5.57 13.42 -2.31
CA VAL A 101 -6.39 13.82 -1.16
C VAL A 101 -7.39 12.72 -0.78
N LEU A 102 -7.98 12.05 -1.77
CA LEU A 102 -8.87 10.92 -1.51
C LEU A 102 -8.12 9.72 -0.90
N TYR A 103 -6.89 9.46 -1.32
CA TYR A 103 -6.04 8.44 -0.70
C TYR A 103 -5.84 8.71 0.80
N GLN A 104 -5.48 9.93 1.17
CA GLN A 104 -5.28 10.31 2.57
C GLN A 104 -6.57 10.16 3.39
N ARG A 105 -7.70 10.65 2.86
CA ARG A 105 -9.01 10.55 3.52
C ARG A 105 -9.44 9.10 3.69
N ALA A 106 -9.27 8.27 2.66
CA ALA A 106 -9.59 6.85 2.69
C ALA A 106 -8.76 6.10 3.74
N LEU A 107 -7.45 6.35 3.81
CA LEU A 107 -6.57 5.75 4.81
C LEU A 107 -6.95 6.17 6.23
N LYS A 108 -7.20 7.46 6.47
CA LYS A 108 -7.61 7.98 7.77
C LYS A 108 -8.95 7.36 8.21
N ASN A 109 -9.93 7.30 7.33
CA ASN A 109 -11.23 6.68 7.63
C ASN A 109 -11.09 5.18 7.92
N ALA A 110 -10.26 4.48 7.15
CA ALA A 110 -9.98 3.05 7.36
C ALA A 110 -9.40 2.80 8.76
N GLN A 111 -8.46 3.63 9.20
CA GLN A 111 -7.88 3.58 10.54
C GLN A 111 -8.97 3.74 11.62
N GLN A 112 -9.82 4.76 11.49
CA GLN A 112 -10.89 5.03 12.47
C GLN A 112 -11.90 3.87 12.55
N VAL A 113 -12.27 3.29 11.41
CA VAL A 113 -13.22 2.17 11.35
C VAL A 113 -12.63 0.92 12.01
N LEU A 114 -11.37 0.59 11.74
CA LEU A 114 -10.69 -0.55 12.36
C LEU A 114 -10.43 -0.32 13.85
N ASP A 115 -10.11 0.91 14.27
CA ASP A 115 -9.95 1.27 15.70
C ASP A 115 -11.24 1.12 16.49
N SER A 116 -12.39 1.33 15.86
CA SER A 116 -13.71 1.08 16.46
C SER A 116 -14.05 -0.42 16.63
N GLY A 117 -13.14 -1.32 16.25
CA GLY A 117 -13.30 -2.77 16.37
C GLY A 117 -13.88 -3.46 15.12
N TYR A 118 -14.02 -2.73 14.01
CA TYR A 118 -14.41 -3.36 12.75
C TYR A 118 -13.31 -4.29 12.25
N GLN A 119 -13.68 -5.35 11.55
CA GLN A 119 -12.71 -6.32 11.02
C GLN A 119 -12.35 -6.00 9.56
N LEU A 120 -11.13 -6.36 9.16
CA LEU A 120 -10.72 -6.36 7.77
C LEU A 120 -11.46 -7.47 7.01
N THR A 121 -12.44 -7.08 6.21
CA THR A 121 -13.30 -7.96 5.42
C THR A 121 -13.27 -7.56 3.95
N VAL A 122 -13.76 -8.44 3.08
CA VAL A 122 -13.96 -8.11 1.65
C VAL A 122 -14.81 -6.84 1.49
N ASN A 123 -15.87 -6.68 2.29
CA ASN A 123 -16.71 -5.49 2.23
C ASN A 123 -15.98 -4.23 2.70
N PHE A 124 -15.11 -4.34 3.72
CA PHE A 124 -14.25 -3.23 4.13
C PHE A 124 -13.33 -2.78 2.97
N ILE A 125 -12.71 -3.73 2.26
CA ILE A 125 -11.85 -3.42 1.10
C ILE A 125 -12.65 -2.73 -0.01
N LYS A 126 -13.91 -3.15 -0.28
CA LYS A 126 -14.80 -2.49 -1.24
C LYS A 126 -15.12 -1.05 -0.81
N GLN A 127 -15.41 -0.81 0.46
CA GLN A 127 -15.68 0.53 0.99
C GLN A 127 -14.44 1.43 0.93
N LEU A 128 -13.26 0.89 1.25
CA LEU A 128 -12.00 1.61 1.14
C LEU A 128 -11.73 2.05 -0.31
N HIS A 129 -11.93 1.14 -1.26
CA HIS A 129 -11.81 1.43 -2.69
C HIS A 129 -12.85 2.45 -3.17
N GLN A 130 -14.09 2.37 -2.70
CA GLN A 130 -15.14 3.34 -3.02
C GLN A 130 -14.76 4.76 -2.59
N GLN A 131 -14.17 4.90 -1.40
CA GLN A 131 -13.70 6.19 -0.90
C GLN A 131 -12.50 6.70 -1.70
N LEU A 132 -11.56 5.82 -2.03
CA LEU A 132 -10.37 6.15 -2.82
C LEU A 132 -10.72 6.71 -4.19
N LEU A 133 -11.69 6.13 -4.89
CA LEU A 133 -12.07 6.50 -6.25
C LEU A 133 -13.40 7.30 -6.32
N TYR A 134 -13.79 7.93 -5.22
CA TYR A 134 -15.07 8.68 -5.15
C TYR A 134 -15.16 9.81 -6.20
N ALA A 135 -14.05 10.46 -6.53
CA ALA A 135 -13.97 11.55 -7.49
C ALA A 135 -12.68 11.46 -8.30
N GLY A 136 -12.50 12.35 -9.27
CA GLY A 136 -11.32 12.38 -10.13
C GLY A 136 -11.37 11.35 -11.26
N ARG A 137 -10.20 10.97 -11.76
CA ARG A 137 -10.03 10.05 -12.90
C ARG A 137 -10.62 8.66 -12.63
N GLY A 138 -10.53 8.19 -11.40
CA GLY A 138 -11.00 6.88 -10.97
C GLY A 138 -12.52 6.76 -10.83
N ALA A 139 -13.28 7.87 -10.76
CA ALA A 139 -14.72 7.84 -10.51
C ALA A 139 -15.54 7.05 -11.55
N SER A 140 -15.03 6.92 -12.78
CA SER A 140 -15.67 6.13 -13.85
C SER A 140 -15.26 4.64 -13.83
N LYS A 141 -14.45 4.20 -12.86
CA LYS A 141 -13.87 2.85 -12.77
C LYS A 141 -14.61 1.95 -11.77
N SER A 142 -15.91 2.15 -11.63
CA SER A 142 -16.78 1.37 -10.73
C SER A 142 -16.28 1.34 -9.29
N PRO A 143 -16.21 2.49 -8.58
CA PRO A 143 -15.72 2.56 -7.21
C PRO A 143 -16.46 1.60 -6.28
N GLY A 144 -15.72 0.76 -5.54
CA GLY A 144 -16.27 -0.24 -4.62
C GLY A 144 -16.77 -1.53 -5.26
N GLU A 145 -16.72 -1.65 -6.59
CA GLU A 145 -17.16 -2.87 -7.28
C GLU A 145 -15.99 -3.68 -7.85
N PHE A 146 -16.05 -4.98 -7.65
CA PHE A 146 -15.06 -5.89 -8.24
C PHE A 146 -15.20 -5.98 -9.75
N LYS A 147 -14.11 -6.28 -10.41
CA LYS A 147 -14.06 -6.47 -11.85
C LYS A 147 -15.01 -7.59 -12.31
N THR A 148 -15.76 -7.31 -13.36
CA THR A 148 -16.61 -8.29 -14.07
C THR A 148 -16.01 -8.70 -15.42
N ILE A 149 -14.99 -7.99 -15.85
CA ILE A 149 -14.26 -8.20 -17.10
C ILE A 149 -12.78 -8.37 -16.76
N GLN A 150 -12.10 -9.27 -17.48
CA GLN A 150 -10.66 -9.49 -17.30
C GLN A 150 -9.88 -8.19 -17.48
N ASN A 151 -9.10 -7.83 -16.48
CA ASN A 151 -8.14 -6.76 -16.56
C ASN A 151 -6.73 -7.28 -16.88
N TYR A 152 -5.89 -6.39 -17.35
CA TYR A 152 -4.54 -6.72 -17.78
C TYR A 152 -3.58 -5.63 -17.33
N LEU A 153 -2.43 -6.00 -16.81
CA LEU A 153 -1.33 -5.08 -16.59
C LEU A 153 -0.44 -5.10 -17.84
N ALA A 154 -0.39 -3.97 -18.53
CA ALA A 154 0.31 -3.86 -19.81
C ALA A 154 1.33 -2.74 -19.78
N ASP A 155 2.46 -2.98 -20.43
CA ASP A 155 3.36 -1.90 -20.83
C ASP A 155 2.68 -1.11 -21.97
N LYS A 156 2.25 0.11 -21.65
CA LYS A 156 1.56 0.99 -22.62
C LYS A 156 2.46 1.38 -23.79
N THR A 157 3.78 1.44 -23.58
CA THR A 157 4.74 1.82 -24.61
C THR A 157 5.00 0.70 -25.60
N ARG A 158 5.05 -0.54 -25.10
CA ARG A 158 5.32 -1.74 -25.91
C ARG A 158 4.05 -2.45 -26.38
N ARG A 159 2.86 -2.00 -25.95
CA ARG A 159 1.56 -2.64 -26.20
C ARG A 159 1.54 -4.13 -25.88
N LYS A 160 2.34 -4.53 -24.89
CA LYS A 160 2.47 -5.92 -24.44
C LYS A 160 1.81 -6.08 -23.10
N VAL A 161 0.97 -7.12 -22.95
CA VAL A 161 0.47 -7.55 -21.65
C VAL A 161 1.62 -8.23 -20.92
N GLU A 162 1.89 -7.76 -19.72
CA GLU A 162 2.97 -8.30 -18.90
C GLU A 162 2.45 -9.21 -17.79
N TYR A 163 1.22 -8.94 -17.31
CA TYR A 163 0.58 -9.76 -16.30
C TYR A 163 -0.92 -9.88 -16.52
N VAL A 164 -1.45 -11.10 -16.32
CA VAL A 164 -2.87 -11.42 -16.36
C VAL A 164 -3.30 -11.84 -14.95
N PRO A 165 -3.98 -10.97 -14.19
CA PRO A 165 -4.53 -11.30 -12.87
C PRO A 165 -5.53 -12.45 -12.90
N ILE A 166 -5.97 -12.91 -11.72
CA ILE A 166 -7.04 -13.92 -11.60
C ILE A 166 -8.25 -13.50 -12.44
N SER A 167 -8.91 -14.47 -13.04
CA SER A 167 -10.12 -14.19 -13.84
C SER A 167 -11.31 -13.81 -12.94
N PRO A 168 -12.27 -13.02 -13.45
CA PRO A 168 -13.45 -12.61 -12.67
C PRO A 168 -14.23 -13.79 -12.07
N GLU A 169 -14.31 -14.91 -12.79
CA GLU A 169 -15.04 -16.11 -12.37
C GLU A 169 -14.43 -16.76 -11.12
N HIS A 170 -13.12 -16.62 -10.92
CA HIS A 170 -12.40 -17.19 -9.79
C HIS A 170 -12.04 -16.15 -8.72
N LEU A 171 -12.37 -14.87 -8.94
CA LEU A 171 -11.98 -13.80 -8.04
C LEU A 171 -12.53 -13.95 -6.63
N GLN A 172 -13.81 -14.33 -6.49
CA GLN A 172 -14.42 -14.52 -5.18
C GLN A 172 -13.71 -15.60 -4.38
N GLU A 173 -13.40 -16.75 -5.01
CA GLU A 173 -12.63 -17.82 -4.38
C GLU A 173 -11.25 -17.35 -3.93
N GLY A 174 -10.55 -16.55 -4.75
CA GLY A 174 -9.25 -15.97 -4.42
C GLY A 174 -9.32 -15.03 -3.22
N LEU A 175 -10.33 -14.15 -3.18
CA LEU A 175 -10.56 -13.24 -2.06
C LEU A 175 -10.92 -13.99 -0.76
N ASP A 176 -11.74 -15.03 -0.85
CA ASP A 176 -12.10 -15.83 0.33
C ASP A 176 -10.86 -16.54 0.91
N LYS A 177 -9.99 -17.07 0.06
CA LYS A 177 -8.69 -17.64 0.48
C LYS A 177 -7.79 -16.59 1.14
N LEU A 178 -7.72 -15.38 0.57
CA LEU A 178 -6.95 -14.29 1.15
C LEU A 178 -7.48 -13.89 2.53
N MET A 179 -8.80 -13.74 2.70
CA MET A 179 -9.40 -13.41 4.00
C MET A 179 -9.16 -14.52 5.03
N HIS A 180 -9.29 -15.78 4.64
CA HIS A 180 -8.97 -16.92 5.51
C HIS A 180 -7.50 -16.93 5.91
N PHE A 181 -6.58 -16.65 4.99
CA PHE A 181 -5.15 -16.53 5.30
C PHE A 181 -4.86 -15.38 6.27
N ILE A 182 -5.53 -14.24 6.14
CA ILE A 182 -5.40 -13.10 7.05
C ILE A 182 -5.85 -13.48 8.47
N SER A 183 -6.94 -14.23 8.62
CA SER A 183 -7.47 -14.59 9.95
C SER A 183 -6.71 -15.74 10.61
N ASP A 184 -6.31 -16.75 9.85
CA ASP A 184 -5.93 -18.05 10.41
C ASP A 184 -4.43 -18.36 10.34
N SER A 185 -3.67 -17.58 9.55
CA SER A 185 -2.22 -17.80 9.41
C SER A 185 -1.45 -17.43 10.69
N SER A 186 -0.63 -18.36 11.17
CA SER A 186 0.28 -18.18 12.30
C SER A 186 1.71 -17.78 11.91
N LEU A 187 1.92 -17.35 10.67
CA LEU A 187 3.22 -16.86 10.21
C LEU A 187 3.64 -15.58 10.93
N PRO A 188 4.96 -15.30 11.07
CA PRO A 188 5.44 -14.02 11.56
C PRO A 188 4.79 -12.85 10.82
N SER A 189 4.36 -11.80 11.53
CA SER A 189 3.52 -10.73 10.99
C SER A 189 4.10 -10.05 9.75
N LEU A 190 5.41 -9.80 9.68
CA LEU A 190 6.05 -9.23 8.49
C LEU A 190 6.00 -10.17 7.29
N VAL A 191 6.23 -11.45 7.49
CA VAL A 191 6.12 -12.47 6.41
C VAL A 191 4.67 -12.58 5.93
N LYS A 192 3.73 -12.61 6.87
CA LYS A 192 2.29 -12.62 6.58
C LYS A 192 1.87 -11.38 5.78
N THR A 193 2.34 -10.18 6.17
CA THR A 193 2.05 -8.92 5.46
C THR A 193 2.60 -8.95 4.03
N ALA A 194 3.83 -9.45 3.83
CA ALA A 194 4.43 -9.61 2.51
C ALA A 194 3.56 -10.46 1.59
N ILE A 195 3.09 -11.61 2.10
CA ILE A 195 2.26 -12.55 1.35
C ILE A 195 0.89 -11.95 1.04
N ILE A 196 0.25 -11.27 2.00
CA ILE A 196 -1.04 -10.59 1.83
C ILE A 196 -0.95 -9.54 0.72
N HIS A 197 0.08 -8.72 0.76
CA HIS A 197 0.26 -7.65 -0.22
C HIS A 197 0.42 -8.22 -1.64
N LEU A 198 1.32 -9.20 -1.83
CA LEU A 198 1.51 -9.81 -3.14
C LEU A 198 0.23 -10.49 -3.65
N GLU A 199 -0.43 -11.27 -2.79
CA GLU A 199 -1.65 -11.96 -3.21
C GLU A 199 -2.75 -10.97 -3.62
N PHE A 200 -2.93 -9.89 -2.87
CA PHE A 200 -3.89 -8.84 -3.24
C PHE A 200 -3.56 -8.21 -4.60
N GLU A 201 -2.27 -7.89 -4.84
CA GLU A 201 -1.81 -7.37 -6.13
C GLU A 201 -1.99 -8.39 -7.27
N ALA A 202 -1.79 -9.67 -7.00
CA ALA A 202 -1.97 -10.74 -7.99
C ALA A 202 -3.45 -11.01 -8.33
N LEU A 203 -4.33 -10.91 -7.34
CA LEU A 203 -5.77 -10.97 -7.54
C LEU A 203 -6.28 -9.79 -8.37
N HIS A 204 -5.75 -8.59 -8.12
CA HIS A 204 -6.10 -7.36 -8.82
C HIS A 204 -7.61 -7.17 -8.96
N PRO A 205 -8.35 -7.09 -7.83
CA PRO A 205 -9.79 -7.28 -7.82
C PRO A 205 -10.60 -6.16 -8.48
N PHE A 206 -10.05 -4.96 -8.61
CA PHE A 206 -10.73 -3.79 -9.14
C PHE A 206 -10.25 -3.43 -10.55
N GLN A 207 -10.98 -2.54 -11.22
CA GLN A 207 -10.57 -2.03 -12.54
C GLN A 207 -9.40 -1.02 -12.47
N ASP A 208 -9.27 -0.32 -11.34
CA ASP A 208 -8.23 0.69 -11.07
C ASP A 208 -7.99 0.76 -9.55
N GLY A 209 -6.93 1.43 -9.10
CA GLY A 209 -6.65 1.67 -7.67
C GLY A 209 -6.18 0.46 -6.85
N ASN A 210 -5.91 -0.69 -7.48
CA ASN A 210 -5.49 -1.89 -6.75
C ASN A 210 -4.17 -1.67 -5.99
N GLY A 211 -3.15 -1.12 -6.64
CA GLY A 211 -1.87 -0.87 -6.01
C GLY A 211 -1.96 0.10 -4.83
N GLN A 212 -2.79 1.13 -4.93
CA GLN A 212 -3.03 2.05 -3.82
C GLN A 212 -3.68 1.32 -2.62
N ILE A 213 -4.70 0.51 -2.86
CA ILE A 213 -5.34 -0.32 -1.81
C ILE A 213 -4.34 -1.33 -1.23
N GLY A 214 -3.58 -2.03 -2.09
CA GLY A 214 -2.57 -2.99 -1.65
C GLY A 214 -1.53 -2.38 -0.69
N ARG A 215 -1.06 -1.16 -0.97
CA ARG A 215 -0.12 -0.46 -0.09
C ARG A 215 -0.77 0.06 1.20
N MET A 216 -2.02 0.52 1.15
CA MET A 216 -2.78 0.82 2.39
C MET A 216 -2.92 -0.42 3.27
N LEU A 217 -3.17 -1.59 2.69
CA LEU A 217 -3.32 -2.85 3.43
C LEU A 217 -2.03 -3.24 4.17
N ILE A 218 -0.82 -2.88 3.68
CA ILE A 218 0.43 -3.10 4.40
C ILE A 218 0.39 -2.39 5.76
N THR A 219 0.16 -1.08 5.74
CA THR A 219 0.12 -0.25 6.96
C THR A 219 -0.96 -0.71 7.93
N LEU A 220 -2.17 -0.96 7.41
CA LEU A 220 -3.30 -1.39 8.22
C LEU A 220 -3.06 -2.77 8.84
N HIS A 221 -2.50 -3.72 8.09
CA HIS A 221 -2.23 -5.06 8.59
C HIS A 221 -1.11 -5.06 9.66
N LEU A 222 -0.01 -4.32 9.46
CA LEU A 222 1.05 -4.19 10.47
C LEU A 222 0.52 -3.59 11.79
N TRP A 223 -0.39 -2.63 11.71
CA TRP A 223 -1.04 -2.06 12.87
C TRP A 223 -2.00 -3.05 13.56
N MET A 224 -2.81 -3.77 12.81
CA MET A 224 -3.70 -4.82 13.34
C MET A 224 -2.91 -5.94 14.04
N GLU A 225 -1.76 -6.32 13.49
CA GLU A 225 -0.83 -7.31 14.07
C GLU A 225 -0.03 -6.76 15.28
N LYS A 226 -0.28 -5.50 15.69
CA LYS A 226 0.42 -4.84 16.80
C LYS A 226 1.93 -4.66 16.60
N MET A 227 2.38 -4.73 15.34
CA MET A 227 3.75 -4.36 14.98
C MET A 227 3.96 -2.85 15.05
N LEU A 228 2.88 -2.08 14.96
CA LEU A 228 2.83 -0.63 15.10
C LEU A 228 1.77 -0.24 16.12
N SER A 229 2.08 0.75 16.96
CA SER A 229 1.11 1.34 17.89
C SER A 229 0.12 2.26 17.20
N GLN A 230 0.53 2.85 16.09
CA GLN A 230 -0.28 3.70 15.22
C GLN A 230 0.01 3.39 13.75
N PRO A 231 -0.98 3.53 12.85
CA PRO A 231 -0.82 3.13 11.45
C PRO A 231 -0.13 4.21 10.61
N TYR A 232 1.09 4.58 10.98
CA TYR A 232 1.91 5.59 10.31
C TYR A 232 3.17 4.99 9.69
N PHE A 233 3.07 3.84 9.06
CA PHE A 233 4.18 3.25 8.31
C PHE A 233 3.94 3.40 6.81
N TYR A 234 4.80 4.16 6.15
CA TYR A 234 4.67 4.57 4.75
C TYR A 234 5.81 4.00 3.93
N ILE A 235 5.52 3.02 3.05
CA ILE A 235 6.52 2.21 2.34
C ILE A 235 6.68 2.60 0.86
N SER A 236 5.82 3.48 0.35
CA SER A 236 5.79 3.79 -1.09
C SER A 236 7.06 4.46 -1.59
N ASP A 237 7.84 5.12 -0.73
CA ASP A 237 9.11 5.75 -1.14
C ASP A 237 10.10 4.67 -1.61
N TYR A 238 10.27 3.60 -0.84
CA TYR A 238 11.15 2.51 -1.24
C TYR A 238 10.66 1.80 -2.51
N PHE A 239 9.36 1.54 -2.60
CA PHE A 239 8.79 0.88 -3.77
C PHE A 239 8.89 1.73 -5.04
N ASP A 240 8.72 3.05 -4.95
CA ASP A 240 8.87 3.96 -6.08
C ASP A 240 10.33 4.02 -6.57
N GLN A 241 11.29 4.13 -5.66
CA GLN A 241 12.71 4.13 -5.98
C GLN A 241 13.18 2.79 -6.57
N ASN A 242 12.55 1.67 -6.19
CA ASN A 242 12.88 0.31 -6.63
C ASN A 242 11.78 -0.32 -7.50
N LYS A 243 11.01 0.49 -8.24
CA LYS A 243 9.78 0.07 -8.93
C LYS A 243 9.97 -1.14 -9.84
N GLU A 244 11.04 -1.20 -10.61
CA GLU A 244 11.30 -2.33 -11.51
C GLU A 244 11.56 -3.64 -10.75
N LEU A 245 12.32 -3.56 -9.65
CA LEU A 245 12.60 -4.72 -8.78
C LEU A 245 11.34 -5.19 -8.06
N TYR A 246 10.55 -4.26 -7.55
CA TYR A 246 9.26 -4.50 -6.91
C TYR A 246 8.32 -5.29 -7.84
N ILE A 247 8.09 -4.79 -9.05
CA ILE A 247 7.22 -5.44 -10.03
C ILE A 247 7.80 -6.80 -10.48
N LYS A 248 9.12 -6.88 -10.68
CA LYS A 248 9.78 -8.12 -11.07
C LYS A 248 9.66 -9.19 -10.00
N ALA A 249 9.90 -8.85 -8.73
CA ALA A 249 9.81 -9.79 -7.62
C ALA A 249 8.39 -10.37 -7.46
N MET A 250 7.35 -9.53 -7.54
CA MET A 250 5.96 -9.98 -7.51
C MET A 250 5.63 -10.94 -8.68
N ARG A 251 6.03 -10.57 -9.90
CA ARG A 251 5.78 -11.42 -11.08
C ARG A 251 6.53 -12.74 -11.03
N ASN A 252 7.70 -12.77 -10.40
CA ASN A 252 8.48 -13.99 -10.27
C ASN A 252 7.74 -15.06 -9.45
N VAL A 253 7.02 -14.67 -8.40
CA VAL A 253 6.17 -15.60 -7.64
C VAL A 253 5.13 -16.26 -8.54
N SER A 254 4.46 -15.50 -9.39
CA SER A 254 3.46 -16.03 -10.31
C SER A 254 4.06 -16.94 -11.41
N LYS A 255 5.36 -16.77 -11.72
CA LYS A 255 6.07 -17.62 -12.68
C LYS A 255 6.55 -18.93 -12.10
N THR A 256 7.08 -18.89 -10.88
CA THR A 256 7.86 -19.98 -10.31
C THR A 256 7.16 -20.69 -9.16
N GLY A 257 6.19 -20.02 -8.52
CA GLY A 257 5.60 -20.46 -7.25
C GLY A 257 6.52 -20.26 -6.04
N ASP A 258 7.69 -19.65 -6.22
CA ASP A 258 8.64 -19.37 -5.12
C ASP A 258 8.35 -17.99 -4.50
N TRP A 259 7.95 -17.99 -3.23
CA TRP A 259 7.64 -16.80 -2.44
C TRP A 259 8.85 -16.23 -1.70
N ASN A 260 9.93 -16.97 -1.56
CA ASN A 260 11.05 -16.60 -0.70
C ASN A 260 11.76 -15.32 -1.19
N GLU A 261 12.01 -15.20 -2.50
CA GLU A 261 12.62 -14.00 -3.09
C GLU A 261 11.76 -12.76 -2.87
N TRP A 262 10.43 -12.87 -3.01
CA TRP A 262 9.51 -11.78 -2.74
C TRP A 262 9.51 -11.39 -1.25
N ILE A 263 9.41 -12.37 -0.34
CA ILE A 263 9.40 -12.12 1.10
C ILE A 263 10.69 -11.39 1.50
N ARG A 264 11.84 -11.85 1.01
CA ARG A 264 13.13 -11.20 1.24
C ARG A 264 13.12 -9.74 0.77
N PHE A 265 12.71 -9.47 -0.49
CA PHE A 265 12.62 -8.12 -1.03
C PHE A 265 11.70 -7.22 -0.16
N PHE A 266 10.56 -7.74 0.26
CA PHE A 266 9.64 -7.00 1.12
C PHE A 266 10.25 -6.67 2.48
N LEU A 267 10.97 -7.58 3.09
CA LEU A 267 11.67 -7.36 4.36
C LEU A 267 12.79 -6.33 4.23
N GLU A 268 13.57 -6.37 3.14
CA GLU A 268 14.55 -5.33 2.80
C GLU A 268 13.88 -3.95 2.67
N ALA A 269 12.71 -3.89 2.01
CA ALA A 269 11.93 -2.68 1.88
C ALA A 269 11.44 -2.15 3.23
N VAL A 270 10.89 -3.01 4.08
CA VAL A 270 10.44 -2.64 5.44
C VAL A 270 11.60 -2.11 6.27
N ASN A 271 12.74 -2.80 6.25
CA ASN A 271 13.93 -2.38 7.00
C ASN A 271 14.41 -0.98 6.56
N ALA A 272 14.64 -0.79 5.27
CA ALA A 272 15.12 0.48 4.73
C ALA A 272 14.13 1.63 5.00
N GLN A 273 12.85 1.36 4.80
CA GLN A 273 11.82 2.38 5.00
C GLN A 273 11.60 2.71 6.48
N ALA A 274 11.69 1.74 7.38
CA ALA A 274 11.57 1.99 8.82
C ALA A 274 12.72 2.87 9.33
N ILE A 275 13.95 2.66 8.84
CA ILE A 275 15.10 3.51 9.15
C ILE A 275 14.85 4.93 8.63
N SER A 276 14.47 5.09 7.38
CA SER A 276 14.19 6.41 6.79
C SER A 276 13.04 7.13 7.50
N ASN A 277 11.97 6.43 7.83
CA ASN A 277 10.83 7.00 8.55
C ASN A 277 11.23 7.43 9.98
N LEU A 278 12.10 6.66 10.65
CA LEU A 278 12.66 7.03 11.97
C LEU A 278 13.46 8.34 11.89
N GLU A 279 14.40 8.44 10.95
CA GLU A 279 15.21 9.64 10.73
C GLU A 279 14.36 10.89 10.50
N ILE A 280 13.38 10.81 9.59
CA ILE A 280 12.46 11.91 9.31
C ILE A 280 11.63 12.28 10.56
N SER A 281 11.17 11.28 11.32
CA SER A 281 10.37 11.52 12.53
C SER A 281 11.19 12.18 13.64
N GLU A 282 12.46 11.82 13.78
CA GLU A 282 13.40 12.48 14.69
C GLU A 282 13.66 13.94 14.31
N GLU A 283 13.87 14.21 13.02
CA GLU A 283 14.04 15.57 12.51
C GLU A 283 12.80 16.44 12.81
N ILE A 284 11.60 15.93 12.52
CA ILE A 284 10.32 16.62 12.80
C ILE A 284 10.17 16.87 14.31
N HIS A 285 10.47 15.89 15.14
CA HIS A 285 10.39 16.01 16.59
C HIS A 285 11.35 17.05 17.14
N ASN A 286 12.60 17.05 16.69
CA ASN A 286 13.61 18.00 17.10
C ASN A 286 13.22 19.44 16.71
N LEU A 287 12.76 19.64 15.47
CA LEU A 287 12.27 20.95 15.03
C LEU A 287 11.09 21.44 15.89
N TYR A 288 10.16 20.55 16.22
CA TYR A 288 9.04 20.89 17.11
C TYR A 288 9.50 21.33 18.51
N GLU A 289 10.44 20.63 19.13
CA GLU A 289 10.96 20.98 20.46
C GLU A 289 11.78 22.26 20.42
N GLU A 290 12.55 22.52 19.35
CA GLU A 290 13.25 23.81 19.15
C GLU A 290 12.24 24.97 19.07
N MET A 291 11.24 24.89 18.21
CA MET A 291 10.18 25.91 18.09
C MET A 291 9.47 26.16 19.43
N LYS A 292 9.13 25.09 20.15
CA LYS A 292 8.47 25.19 21.45
C LYS A 292 9.33 25.92 22.48
N SER A 293 10.66 25.73 22.45
CA SER A 293 11.60 26.40 23.37
C SER A 293 11.75 27.89 23.08
N GLU A 294 11.50 28.35 21.85
CA GLU A 294 11.55 29.76 21.47
C GLU A 294 10.34 30.58 21.96
N PHE A 295 9.21 29.89 22.26
CA PHE A 295 7.97 30.53 22.70
C PHE A 295 7.72 30.43 24.22
N VAL A 296 8.62 29.85 24.98
CA VAL A 296 8.61 29.78 26.46
C VAL A 296 9.67 30.68 27.04
#